data_8f8455150531066073ddc29c208e35d9
#
_entry.id   8f8455150531066073ddc29c208e35d9
#
_cell.length_a   1.000
_cell.length_b   1.000
_cell.length_c   1.000
_cell.angle_alpha   90.00
_cell.angle_beta   90.00
_cell.angle_gamma   90.00
#
_symmetry.space_group_name_H-M   'P 1'
#
loop_
_entity.id
_entity.type
_entity.pdbx_description
1 polymer ?
#
loop_
_entity_poly.entity_id
_entity_poly.type
_entity_poly.pdbx_seq_one_letter_code
_entity_poly.pdbx_strand_id
1 'polypeptide(L)'
;MYYVRNFELGVVSAHKKGLISIPIYLGIGQESIASTLSCFLPKGIPIFAQHRAHSYFLAFGGNPNYLKSELLSNSDFGTKGARGSASISSTEINMFGHSGLMGDQVPIAVGYGLTTGLPTLSVVGDASVEEDYVMSSIGYAVKRSIPLLLICEDNNLSILTEKSVRRNWETSEVAKAYGAKSFDIDDTPASIWKTLEKWNMKEVFVVNVRTTRHYWHAGSGQDQAPQIDRLSEMRESLELQGLKDQVVAIESRIKQEIETLWN
;
A
#
# COMPACT_ATOMS: atom_id res chain seq x y z
N MET A 1 -0.09 10.66 -4.73
CA MET A 1 1.33 10.55 -4.35
C MET A 1 1.79 11.71 -3.44
N TYR A 2 1.81 12.96 -3.89
CA TYR A 2 2.33 14.10 -3.12
C TYR A 2 1.64 14.29 -1.76
N TYR A 3 0.31 14.11 -1.68
CA TYR A 3 -0.44 14.15 -0.43
C TYR A 3 0.04 13.11 0.57
N VAL A 4 0.13 11.85 0.14
CA VAL A 4 0.60 10.73 0.98
C VAL A 4 2.00 10.99 1.50
N ARG A 5 2.93 11.39 0.62
CA ARG A 5 4.31 11.73 0.97
C ARG A 5 4.37 12.79 2.07
N ASN A 6 3.64 13.89 1.89
CA ASN A 6 3.70 15.01 2.85
C ASN A 6 3.01 14.67 4.17
N PHE A 7 1.92 13.90 4.15
CA PHE A 7 1.32 13.38 5.37
C PHE A 7 2.33 12.54 6.17
N GLU A 8 2.98 11.59 5.52
CA GLU A 8 3.96 10.71 6.19
C GLU A 8 5.25 11.45 6.61
N LEU A 9 5.66 12.50 5.92
CA LEU A 9 6.72 13.39 6.40
C LEU A 9 6.30 14.12 7.69
N GLY A 10 5.03 14.47 7.84
CA GLY A 10 4.45 14.93 9.09
C GLY A 10 4.54 13.87 10.19
N VAL A 11 4.23 12.61 9.88
CA VAL A 11 4.41 11.48 10.82
C VAL A 11 5.87 11.33 11.25
N VAL A 12 6.82 11.41 10.31
CA VAL A 12 8.27 11.39 10.61
C VAL A 12 8.64 12.51 11.58
N SER A 13 8.15 13.74 11.33
CA SER A 13 8.41 14.89 12.19
C SER A 13 7.85 14.68 13.59
N ALA A 14 6.61 14.24 13.70
CA ALA A 14 5.94 13.97 14.98
C ALA A 14 6.64 12.85 15.78
N HIS A 15 7.06 11.77 15.11
CA HIS A 15 7.79 10.68 15.72
C HIS A 15 9.17 11.14 16.24
N LYS A 16 9.91 11.92 15.46
CA LYS A 16 11.21 12.49 15.88
C LYS A 16 11.07 13.45 17.07
N LYS A 17 9.95 14.13 17.21
CA LYS A 17 9.63 14.99 18.37
C LYS A 17 9.12 14.20 19.59
N GLY A 18 8.99 12.89 19.50
CA GLY A 18 8.47 12.04 20.58
C GLY A 18 6.95 12.15 20.80
N LEU A 19 6.21 12.75 19.85
CA LEU A 19 4.75 12.85 19.91
C LEU A 19 4.07 11.53 19.54
N ILE A 20 4.73 10.70 18.76
CA ILE A 20 4.29 9.35 18.42
C ILE A 20 5.25 8.37 19.08
N SER A 21 4.74 7.55 20.02
CA SER A 21 5.51 6.58 20.79
C SER A 21 5.38 5.14 20.31
N ILE A 22 4.45 4.89 19.39
CA ILE A 22 4.20 3.56 18.79
C ILE A 22 5.10 3.31 17.59
N PRO A 23 5.35 2.05 17.22
CA PRO A 23 6.00 1.74 15.95
C PRO A 23 5.22 2.31 14.78
N ILE A 24 5.90 2.95 13.82
CA ILE A 24 5.32 3.48 12.59
C ILE A 24 5.88 2.76 11.37
N TYR A 25 5.02 2.48 10.41
CA TYR A 25 5.36 1.75 9.19
C TYR A 25 5.06 2.62 7.97
N LEU A 26 6.07 3.38 7.55
CA LEU A 26 5.93 4.38 6.49
C LEU A 26 5.96 3.75 5.10
N GLY A 27 5.07 4.20 4.23
CA GLY A 27 5.02 3.84 2.80
C GLY A 27 5.80 4.79 1.89
N ILE A 28 6.63 5.68 2.46
CA ILE A 28 7.42 6.64 1.67
C ILE A 28 8.34 5.88 0.69
N GLY A 29 8.23 6.24 -0.58
CA GLY A 29 8.87 5.58 -1.72
C GLY A 29 7.94 4.65 -2.49
N GLN A 30 6.86 4.16 -1.87
CA GLN A 30 5.90 3.19 -2.45
C GLN A 30 4.54 3.83 -2.79
N GLU A 31 4.41 5.16 -2.73
CA GLU A 31 3.13 5.88 -2.86
C GLU A 31 2.47 5.71 -4.24
N SER A 32 3.27 5.43 -5.25
CA SER A 32 2.78 5.24 -6.62
C SER A 32 1.77 4.10 -6.73
N ILE A 33 1.97 3.01 -5.97
CA ILE A 33 1.12 1.81 -6.02
C ILE A 33 -0.29 2.16 -5.54
N ALA A 34 -0.43 2.58 -4.28
CA ALA A 34 -1.72 2.91 -3.69
C ALA A 34 -2.43 4.05 -4.45
N SER A 35 -1.68 5.06 -4.88
CA SER A 35 -2.22 6.21 -5.62
C SER A 35 -2.77 5.80 -6.99
N THR A 36 -2.08 4.94 -7.72
CA THR A 36 -2.56 4.46 -9.02
C THR A 36 -3.76 3.53 -8.86
N LEU A 37 -3.70 2.61 -7.88
CA LEU A 37 -4.81 1.71 -7.58
C LEU A 37 -6.09 2.48 -7.23
N SER A 38 -5.99 3.54 -6.43
CA SER A 38 -7.15 4.34 -6.04
C SER A 38 -7.80 5.11 -7.19
N CYS A 39 -7.02 5.44 -8.22
CA CYS A 39 -7.53 6.08 -9.44
C CYS A 39 -8.17 5.06 -10.41
N PHE A 40 -7.71 3.82 -10.40
CA PHE A 40 -8.17 2.78 -11.33
C PHE A 40 -9.36 1.98 -10.79
N LEU A 41 -9.32 1.61 -9.51
CA LEU A 41 -10.28 0.69 -8.92
C LEU A 41 -11.61 1.39 -8.57
N PRO A 42 -12.73 0.65 -8.59
CA PRO A 42 -14.02 1.22 -8.23
C PRO A 42 -14.03 1.70 -6.78
N LYS A 43 -14.75 2.80 -6.54
CA LYS A 43 -14.96 3.31 -5.17
C LYS A 43 -15.65 2.24 -4.32
N GLY A 44 -15.17 2.08 -3.09
CA GLY A 44 -15.73 1.14 -2.14
C GLY A 44 -15.30 -0.32 -2.35
N ILE A 45 -14.32 -0.58 -3.23
CA ILE A 45 -13.70 -1.92 -3.30
C ILE A 45 -13.20 -2.33 -1.91
N PRO A 46 -13.47 -3.56 -1.44
CA PRO A 46 -12.93 -4.04 -0.18
C PRO A 46 -11.40 -4.12 -0.20
N ILE A 47 -10.74 -3.50 0.78
CA ILE A 47 -9.28 -3.39 0.87
C ILE A 47 -8.79 -4.18 2.08
N PHE A 48 -7.88 -5.11 1.83
CA PHE A 48 -7.19 -5.91 2.84
C PHE A 48 -5.70 -5.63 2.75
N ALA A 49 -5.26 -4.57 3.46
CA ALA A 49 -3.87 -4.11 3.41
C ALA A 49 -3.07 -4.57 4.61
N GLN A 50 -1.76 -4.70 4.41
CA GLN A 50 -0.80 -5.06 5.43
C GLN A 50 -0.39 -3.82 6.27
N HIS A 51 0.61 -3.97 7.13
CA HIS A 51 1.06 -2.95 8.09
C HIS A 51 1.47 -1.61 7.48
N ARG A 52 1.89 -1.56 6.21
CA ARG A 52 2.31 -0.34 5.49
C ARG A 52 1.12 0.30 4.77
N ALA A 53 0.05 0.56 5.52
CA ALA A 53 -1.27 0.84 4.97
C ALA A 53 -1.66 2.32 4.90
N HIS A 54 -0.84 3.25 5.40
CA HIS A 54 -1.16 4.69 5.38
C HIS A 54 -1.45 5.20 3.97
N SER A 55 -0.64 4.77 2.98
CA SER A 55 -0.81 5.16 1.59
C SER A 55 -2.16 4.71 1.02
N TYR A 56 -2.57 3.49 1.32
CA TYR A 56 -3.88 2.96 0.91
C TYR A 56 -5.01 3.69 1.61
N PHE A 57 -4.91 3.88 2.92
CA PHE A 57 -5.91 4.60 3.69
C PHE A 57 -6.16 6.00 3.10
N LEU A 58 -5.10 6.77 2.88
CA LEU A 58 -5.19 8.14 2.37
C LEU A 58 -5.61 8.19 0.90
N ALA A 59 -5.03 7.35 0.05
CA ALA A 59 -5.33 7.36 -1.38
C ALA A 59 -6.77 6.96 -1.69
N PHE A 60 -7.36 6.06 -0.91
CA PHE A 60 -8.75 5.66 -1.08
C PHE A 60 -9.77 6.55 -0.33
N GLY A 61 -9.31 7.67 0.21
CA GLY A 61 -10.17 8.72 0.78
C GLY A 61 -10.43 8.60 2.29
N GLY A 62 -9.62 7.86 3.02
CA GLY A 62 -9.66 7.81 4.48
C GLY A 62 -9.39 9.18 5.09
N ASN A 63 -10.06 9.48 6.21
CA ASN A 63 -9.95 10.76 6.88
C ASN A 63 -8.55 10.96 7.51
N PRO A 64 -7.75 11.93 7.06
CA PRO A 64 -6.39 12.15 7.57
C PRO A 64 -6.35 12.55 9.05
N ASN A 65 -7.40 13.21 9.58
CA ASN A 65 -7.49 13.50 11.01
C ASN A 65 -7.67 12.23 11.82
N TYR A 66 -8.43 11.26 11.31
CA TYR A 66 -8.55 9.95 11.95
C TYR A 66 -7.18 9.27 12.03
N LEU A 67 -6.45 9.18 10.92
CA LEU A 67 -5.14 8.56 10.87
C LEU A 67 -4.14 9.28 11.80
N LYS A 68 -4.09 10.62 11.76
CA LYS A 68 -3.27 11.42 12.70
C LYS A 68 -3.60 11.09 14.15
N SER A 69 -4.88 11.03 14.51
CA SER A 69 -5.35 10.75 15.86
C SER A 69 -4.96 9.36 16.35
N GLU A 70 -5.08 8.34 15.50
CA GLU A 70 -4.62 6.98 15.80
C GLU A 70 -3.12 6.94 16.06
N LEU A 71 -2.31 7.62 15.24
CA LEU A 71 -0.86 7.65 15.38
C LEU A 71 -0.40 8.39 16.63
N LEU A 72 -1.10 9.47 17.01
CA LEU A 72 -0.83 10.24 18.23
C LEU A 72 -1.43 9.59 19.50
N SER A 73 -2.16 8.47 19.36
CA SER A 73 -2.91 7.84 20.43
C SER A 73 -3.88 8.80 21.13
N ASN A 74 -4.44 9.73 20.37
CA ASN A 74 -5.34 10.77 20.86
C ASN A 74 -6.75 10.19 21.10
N SER A 75 -7.42 10.68 22.15
CA SER A 75 -8.76 10.22 22.52
C SER A 75 -9.90 10.80 21.69
N ASP A 76 -9.63 11.83 20.87
CA ASP A 76 -10.69 12.61 20.20
C ASP A 76 -11.32 11.89 19.00
N PHE A 77 -10.58 11.01 18.36
CA PHE A 77 -11.02 10.26 17.19
C PHE A 77 -10.54 8.81 17.23
N GLY A 78 -11.31 7.93 16.58
CA GLY A 78 -10.90 6.56 16.31
C GLY A 78 -10.88 5.66 17.54
N THR A 79 -9.91 4.75 17.60
CA THR A 79 -9.79 3.73 18.65
C THR A 79 -8.77 4.10 19.74
N LYS A 80 -8.42 5.36 19.86
CA LYS A 80 -7.46 5.88 20.85
C LYS A 80 -6.05 5.27 20.69
N GLY A 81 -5.64 5.05 19.45
CA GLY A 81 -4.35 4.44 19.13
C GLY A 81 -4.31 2.92 19.26
N ALA A 82 -5.43 2.25 19.52
CA ALA A 82 -5.45 0.79 19.64
C ALA A 82 -5.10 0.07 18.33
N ARG A 83 -5.33 0.69 17.19
CA ARG A 83 -4.93 0.19 15.86
C ARG A 83 -3.53 0.63 15.49
N GLY A 84 -3.11 1.79 15.97
CA GLY A 84 -1.80 2.38 15.69
C GLY A 84 -1.52 2.52 14.19
N SER A 85 -0.26 2.38 13.81
CA SER A 85 0.18 2.47 12.41
C SER A 85 -0.10 1.19 11.61
N ALA A 86 -0.04 0.03 12.25
CA ALA A 86 -0.04 -1.26 11.54
C ALA A 86 -1.43 -1.77 11.16
N SER A 87 -2.44 -1.49 11.98
CA SER A 87 -3.77 -2.13 11.85
C SER A 87 -4.87 -1.13 11.46
N ILE A 88 -4.50 -0.11 10.70
CA ILE A 88 -5.44 0.92 10.22
C ILE A 88 -6.60 0.25 9.48
N SER A 89 -7.80 0.64 9.85
CA SER A 89 -9.02 0.22 9.16
C SER A 89 -10.06 1.32 9.17
N SER A 90 -11.01 1.27 8.22
CA SER A 90 -12.11 2.21 8.14
C SER A 90 -13.28 1.59 7.40
N THR A 91 -14.45 1.65 8.01
CA THR A 91 -15.70 1.24 7.35
C THR A 91 -16.13 2.19 6.24
N GLU A 92 -15.76 3.48 6.34
CA GLU A 92 -16.10 4.51 5.35
C GLU A 92 -15.49 4.25 3.98
N ILE A 93 -14.28 3.69 3.95
CA ILE A 93 -13.56 3.33 2.71
C ILE A 93 -13.49 1.82 2.50
N ASN A 94 -14.25 1.04 3.24
CA ASN A 94 -14.29 -0.41 3.17
C ASN A 94 -12.90 -1.07 3.32
N MET A 95 -12.07 -0.53 4.23
CA MET A 95 -10.72 -1.01 4.50
C MET A 95 -10.67 -1.80 5.80
N PHE A 96 -10.23 -3.04 5.69
CA PHE A 96 -10.09 -3.99 6.79
C PHE A 96 -8.68 -3.91 7.40
N GLY A 97 -8.63 -4.00 8.72
CA GLY A 97 -7.38 -3.92 9.46
C GLY A 97 -6.58 -5.24 9.39
N HIS A 98 -5.28 -5.10 9.59
CA HIS A 98 -4.34 -6.19 9.70
C HIS A 98 -4.27 -6.70 11.15
N SER A 99 -4.18 -8.01 11.36
CA SER A 99 -4.16 -8.63 12.69
C SER A 99 -2.79 -8.57 13.40
N GLY A 100 -1.73 -8.29 12.66
CA GLY A 100 -0.34 -8.40 13.09
C GLY A 100 0.36 -9.67 12.58
N LEU A 101 -0.38 -10.67 12.12
CA LEU A 101 0.19 -11.85 11.47
C LEU A 101 0.42 -11.56 9.99
N MET A 102 1.68 -11.62 9.55
CA MET A 102 2.08 -11.25 8.19
C MET A 102 1.39 -12.14 7.15
N GLY A 103 0.64 -11.51 6.22
CA GLY A 103 -0.03 -12.23 5.12
C GLY A 103 -1.44 -12.74 5.41
N ASP A 104 -1.93 -12.71 6.66
CA ASP A 104 -3.25 -13.24 7.04
C ASP A 104 -4.43 -12.52 6.36
N GLN A 105 -4.24 -11.29 5.94
CA GLN A 105 -5.24 -10.54 5.18
C GLN A 105 -5.59 -11.20 3.85
N VAL A 106 -4.72 -12.04 3.27
CA VAL A 106 -4.99 -12.71 1.99
C VAL A 106 -6.06 -13.79 2.12
N PRO A 107 -5.95 -14.80 3.01
CA PRO A 107 -7.04 -15.75 3.23
C PRO A 107 -8.35 -15.09 3.69
N ILE A 108 -8.27 -13.98 4.43
CA ILE A 108 -9.47 -13.22 4.83
C ILE A 108 -10.13 -12.57 3.60
N ALA A 109 -9.34 -11.93 2.72
CA ALA A 109 -9.83 -11.36 1.46
C ALA A 109 -10.45 -12.43 0.55
N VAL A 110 -9.83 -13.61 0.48
CA VAL A 110 -10.36 -14.76 -0.27
C VAL A 110 -11.70 -15.22 0.30
N GLY A 111 -11.81 -15.33 1.63
CA GLY A 111 -13.08 -15.66 2.30
C GLY A 111 -14.17 -14.63 2.04
N TYR A 112 -13.83 -13.35 2.07
CA TYR A 112 -14.74 -12.26 1.76
C TYR A 112 -15.22 -12.33 0.30
N GLY A 113 -14.29 -12.46 -0.66
CA GLY A 113 -14.62 -12.60 -2.08
C GLY A 113 -15.45 -13.85 -2.38
N LEU A 114 -15.18 -14.97 -1.69
CA LEU A 114 -15.95 -16.21 -1.81
C LEU A 114 -17.41 -16.03 -1.40
N THR A 115 -17.66 -15.30 -0.32
CA THR A 115 -19.01 -15.15 0.27
C THR A 115 -19.82 -14.05 -0.41
N THR A 116 -19.16 -12.98 -0.87
CA THR A 116 -19.83 -11.82 -1.45
C THR A 116 -19.87 -11.83 -2.97
N GLY A 117 -18.95 -12.54 -3.62
CA GLY A 117 -18.73 -12.46 -5.06
C GLY A 117 -18.14 -11.12 -5.54
N LEU A 118 -17.79 -10.21 -4.62
CA LEU A 118 -17.27 -8.89 -4.96
C LEU A 118 -15.76 -8.94 -5.25
N PRO A 119 -15.28 -8.15 -6.22
CA PRO A 119 -13.86 -7.94 -6.40
C PRO A 119 -13.22 -7.39 -5.11
N THR A 120 -12.10 -7.97 -4.69
CA THR A 120 -11.37 -7.57 -3.49
C THR A 120 -9.94 -7.17 -3.84
N LEU A 121 -9.40 -6.17 -3.16
CA LEU A 121 -7.99 -5.83 -3.20
C LEU A 121 -7.32 -6.37 -1.94
N SER A 122 -6.29 -7.21 -2.11
CA SER A 122 -5.40 -7.59 -1.02
C SER A 122 -3.97 -7.15 -1.32
N VAL A 123 -3.27 -6.67 -0.31
CA VAL A 123 -1.90 -6.15 -0.45
C VAL A 123 -0.99 -6.86 0.53
N VAL A 124 0.13 -7.37 0.03
CA VAL A 124 1.16 -8.05 0.85
C VAL A 124 2.54 -7.51 0.51
N GLY A 125 3.50 -7.65 1.43
CA GLY A 125 4.91 -7.44 1.14
C GLY A 125 5.58 -8.70 0.58
N ASP A 126 6.74 -8.53 -0.05
CA ASP A 126 7.52 -9.61 -0.67
C ASP A 126 7.95 -10.73 0.28
N ALA A 127 8.10 -10.44 1.58
CA ALA A 127 8.36 -11.47 2.58
C ALA A 127 7.08 -12.18 3.02
N SER A 128 5.98 -11.45 3.18
CA SER A 128 4.73 -12.01 3.66
C SER A 128 4.07 -12.94 2.65
N VAL A 129 4.38 -12.79 1.37
CA VAL A 129 3.90 -13.71 0.34
C VAL A 129 4.51 -15.11 0.46
N GLU A 130 5.59 -15.27 1.24
CA GLU A 130 6.24 -16.56 1.51
C GLU A 130 5.46 -17.44 2.50
N GLU A 131 4.50 -16.86 3.21
CA GLU A 131 3.67 -17.60 4.16
C GLU A 131 2.83 -18.66 3.43
N ASP A 132 2.77 -19.87 3.98
CA ASP A 132 2.11 -21.03 3.37
C ASP A 132 0.60 -20.79 3.16
N TYR A 133 -0.07 -20.11 4.10
CA TYR A 133 -1.47 -19.76 3.97
C TYR A 133 -1.74 -18.70 2.89
N VAL A 134 -0.77 -17.86 2.53
CA VAL A 134 -0.90 -16.94 1.39
C VAL A 134 -0.87 -17.71 0.09
N MET A 135 0.14 -18.58 -0.08
CA MET A 135 0.26 -19.38 -1.29
C MET A 135 -0.92 -20.32 -1.50
N SER A 136 -1.36 -21.01 -0.44
CA SER A 136 -2.54 -21.90 -0.52
C SER A 136 -3.82 -21.13 -0.82
N SER A 137 -3.95 -19.89 -0.31
CA SER A 137 -5.09 -19.02 -0.61
C SER A 137 -5.17 -18.63 -2.08
N ILE A 138 -4.03 -18.36 -2.74
CA ILE A 138 -4.00 -18.08 -4.19
C ILE A 138 -4.52 -19.30 -4.97
N GLY A 139 -4.01 -20.50 -4.67
CA GLY A 139 -4.45 -21.73 -5.33
C GLY A 139 -5.94 -22.02 -5.11
N TYR A 140 -6.44 -21.83 -3.88
CA TYR A 140 -7.86 -21.99 -3.56
C TYR A 140 -8.72 -20.96 -4.31
N ALA A 141 -8.32 -19.69 -4.32
CA ALA A 141 -9.04 -18.62 -5.00
C ALA A 141 -9.13 -18.86 -6.51
N VAL A 142 -8.05 -19.33 -7.15
CA VAL A 142 -8.05 -19.73 -8.57
C VAL A 142 -9.06 -20.84 -8.82
N LYS A 143 -9.01 -21.91 -8.01
CA LYS A 143 -9.92 -23.06 -8.16
C LYS A 143 -11.39 -22.65 -8.03
N ARG A 144 -11.69 -21.64 -7.23
CA ARG A 144 -13.05 -21.15 -6.96
C ARG A 144 -13.45 -19.94 -7.80
N SER A 145 -12.57 -19.48 -8.72
CA SER A 145 -12.78 -18.27 -9.54
C SER A 145 -13.17 -17.05 -8.69
N ILE A 146 -12.48 -16.84 -7.57
CA ILE A 146 -12.74 -15.71 -6.68
C ILE A 146 -12.14 -14.45 -7.30
N PRO A 147 -12.87 -13.34 -7.38
CA PRO A 147 -12.38 -12.09 -7.96
C PRO A 147 -11.42 -11.38 -6.98
N LEU A 148 -10.15 -11.76 -7.02
CA LEU A 148 -9.10 -11.24 -6.14
C LEU A 148 -8.02 -10.53 -6.95
N LEU A 149 -7.77 -9.25 -6.64
CA LEU A 149 -6.54 -8.56 -7.00
C LEU A 149 -5.56 -8.66 -5.82
N LEU A 150 -4.48 -9.39 -6.01
CA LEU A 150 -3.38 -9.46 -5.04
C LEU A 150 -2.19 -8.64 -5.54
N ILE A 151 -1.84 -7.61 -4.79
CA ILE A 151 -0.66 -6.78 -5.03
C ILE A 151 0.44 -7.21 -4.05
N CYS A 152 1.57 -7.62 -4.58
CA CYS A 152 2.79 -7.83 -3.80
C CYS A 152 3.67 -6.59 -3.94
N GLU A 153 3.85 -5.82 -2.86
CA GLU A 153 4.80 -4.71 -2.79
C GLU A 153 6.20 -5.28 -2.55
N ASP A 154 6.94 -5.46 -3.63
CA ASP A 154 8.27 -6.07 -3.61
C ASP A 154 9.36 -4.99 -3.48
N ASN A 155 9.71 -4.67 -2.26
CA ASN A 155 10.84 -3.78 -1.96
C ASN A 155 12.15 -4.54 -1.68
N ASN A 156 12.19 -5.83 -2.00
CA ASN A 156 13.33 -6.73 -1.84
C ASN A 156 13.75 -6.99 -0.37
N LEU A 157 12.98 -6.54 0.63
CA LEU A 157 13.41 -6.57 2.04
C LEU A 157 12.36 -7.17 2.99
N SER A 158 12.74 -8.18 3.75
CA SER A 158 12.08 -8.57 5.01
C SER A 158 12.85 -7.93 6.16
N ILE A 159 12.31 -6.87 6.76
CA ILE A 159 13.03 -6.01 7.70
C ILE A 159 14.32 -5.49 7.06
N LEU A 160 15.43 -6.23 7.15
CA LEU A 160 16.74 -5.93 6.57
C LEU A 160 17.29 -7.07 5.70
N THR A 161 16.57 -8.19 5.61
CA THR A 161 17.03 -9.37 4.88
C THR A 161 16.54 -9.31 3.44
N GLU A 162 17.47 -9.36 2.49
CA GLU A 162 17.16 -9.36 1.07
C GLU A 162 16.41 -10.63 0.63
N LYS A 163 15.59 -10.48 -0.40
CA LYS A 163 14.82 -11.58 -1.00
C LYS A 163 15.71 -12.72 -1.46
N SER A 164 16.86 -12.42 -2.04
CA SER A 164 17.84 -13.41 -2.53
C SER A 164 18.40 -14.32 -1.44
N VAL A 165 18.39 -13.89 -0.18
CA VAL A 165 18.79 -14.73 0.97
C VAL A 165 17.65 -15.65 1.40
N ARG A 166 16.40 -15.26 1.19
CA ARG A 166 15.20 -15.95 1.69
C ARG A 166 14.63 -16.96 0.69
N ARG A 167 14.71 -16.66 -0.61
CA ARG A 167 14.09 -17.47 -1.66
C ARG A 167 14.75 -17.30 -3.03
N ASN A 168 14.52 -18.28 -3.91
CA ASN A 168 14.97 -18.29 -5.30
C ASN A 168 13.83 -18.37 -6.33
N TRP A 169 12.64 -17.93 -5.95
CA TRP A 169 11.44 -17.93 -6.80
C TRP A 169 10.76 -16.55 -6.77
N GLU A 170 10.01 -16.25 -7.82
CA GLU A 170 9.27 -15.00 -7.94
C GLU A 170 7.76 -15.23 -7.70
N THR A 171 7.14 -14.27 -7.02
CA THR A 171 5.70 -14.31 -6.67
C THR A 171 4.82 -14.53 -7.89
N SER A 172 5.12 -13.83 -8.99
CA SER A 172 4.36 -13.93 -10.23
C SER A 172 4.45 -15.31 -10.86
N GLU A 173 5.61 -15.97 -10.79
CA GLU A 173 5.79 -17.31 -11.36
C GLU A 173 5.06 -18.39 -10.55
N VAL A 174 5.10 -18.30 -9.23
CA VAL A 174 4.34 -19.22 -8.37
C VAL A 174 2.83 -19.02 -8.55
N ALA A 175 2.37 -17.80 -8.59
CA ALA A 175 0.95 -17.51 -8.85
C ALA A 175 0.49 -18.06 -10.21
N LYS A 176 1.32 -17.94 -11.25
CA LYS A 176 1.09 -18.51 -12.56
C LYS A 176 1.03 -20.03 -12.55
N ALA A 177 1.89 -20.69 -11.75
CA ALA A 177 1.86 -22.15 -11.59
C ALA A 177 0.55 -22.63 -10.94
N TYR A 178 -0.08 -21.82 -10.08
CA TYR A 178 -1.43 -22.08 -9.57
C TYR A 178 -2.56 -21.79 -10.59
N GLY A 179 -2.23 -21.19 -11.74
CA GLY A 179 -3.20 -20.80 -12.77
C GLY A 179 -3.76 -19.40 -12.62
N ALA A 180 -3.20 -18.57 -11.76
CA ALA A 180 -3.56 -17.16 -11.69
C ALA A 180 -2.99 -16.38 -12.87
N LYS A 181 -3.69 -15.36 -13.32
CA LYS A 181 -3.14 -14.36 -14.23
C LYS A 181 -2.18 -13.47 -13.42
N SER A 182 -0.91 -13.46 -13.76
CA SER A 182 0.11 -12.82 -12.94
C SER A 182 1.13 -12.03 -13.75
N PHE A 183 1.68 -10.99 -13.13
CA PHE A 183 2.64 -10.06 -13.72
C PHE A 183 3.71 -9.66 -12.71
N ASP A 184 4.90 -9.38 -13.22
CA ASP A 184 6.00 -8.74 -12.48
C ASP A 184 6.34 -7.42 -13.19
N ILE A 185 6.18 -6.30 -12.50
CA ILE A 185 6.28 -4.96 -13.08
C ILE A 185 7.07 -4.02 -12.17
N ASP A 186 7.50 -2.89 -12.72
CA ASP A 186 7.95 -1.76 -11.93
C ASP A 186 6.77 -0.96 -11.35
N ASP A 187 7.05 -0.08 -10.40
CA ASP A 187 6.05 0.73 -9.71
C ASP A 187 5.75 2.08 -10.39
N THR A 188 6.05 2.22 -11.68
CA THR A 188 5.60 3.41 -12.41
C THR A 188 4.06 3.39 -12.54
N PRO A 189 3.38 4.53 -12.35
CA PRO A 189 1.93 4.59 -12.52
C PRO A 189 1.45 4.06 -13.87
N ALA A 190 2.22 4.27 -14.93
CA ALA A 190 1.90 3.77 -16.26
C ALA A 190 1.95 2.24 -16.36
N SER A 191 2.98 1.60 -15.78
CA SER A 191 3.09 0.12 -15.75
C SER A 191 1.95 -0.50 -14.95
N ILE A 192 1.64 0.07 -13.78
CA ILE A 192 0.54 -0.40 -12.94
C ILE A 192 -0.78 -0.28 -13.71
N TRP A 193 -1.08 0.90 -14.27
CA TRP A 193 -2.32 1.16 -15.00
C TRP A 193 -2.54 0.18 -16.16
N LYS A 194 -1.55 0.08 -17.07
CA LYS A 194 -1.59 -0.84 -18.21
C LYS A 194 -1.73 -2.31 -17.81
N THR A 195 -1.22 -2.67 -16.66
CA THR A 195 -1.35 -4.04 -16.15
C THR A 195 -2.76 -4.28 -15.62
N LEU A 196 -3.31 -3.33 -14.86
CA LEU A 196 -4.67 -3.43 -14.33
C LEU A 196 -5.75 -3.45 -15.41
N GLU A 197 -5.55 -2.80 -16.56
CA GLU A 197 -6.46 -2.88 -17.72
C GLU A 197 -6.68 -4.33 -18.20
N LYS A 198 -5.78 -5.24 -17.89
CA LYS A 198 -5.89 -6.67 -18.22
C LYS A 198 -6.73 -7.46 -17.24
N TRP A 199 -7.10 -6.87 -16.10
CA TRP A 199 -7.93 -7.51 -15.10
C TRP A 199 -9.42 -7.29 -15.39
N ASN A 200 -10.16 -8.38 -15.52
CA ASN A 200 -11.60 -8.34 -15.79
C ASN A 200 -12.47 -8.25 -14.54
N MET A 201 -11.87 -8.12 -13.35
CA MET A 201 -12.52 -8.09 -12.03
C MET A 201 -13.34 -9.36 -11.69
N LYS A 202 -13.09 -10.49 -12.34
CA LYS A 202 -13.82 -11.76 -12.15
C LYS A 202 -12.90 -12.95 -11.87
N GLU A 203 -11.61 -12.74 -11.82
CA GLU A 203 -10.60 -13.78 -11.68
C GLU A 203 -9.53 -13.36 -10.66
N VAL A 204 -8.72 -14.33 -10.24
CA VAL A 204 -7.51 -14.04 -9.46
C VAL A 204 -6.48 -13.37 -10.36
N PHE A 205 -6.03 -12.21 -9.94
CA PHE A 205 -5.03 -11.43 -10.64
C PHE A 205 -3.92 -11.03 -9.66
N VAL A 206 -2.70 -11.47 -9.91
CA VAL A 206 -1.57 -11.24 -9.02
C VAL A 206 -0.55 -10.34 -9.68
N VAL A 207 -0.17 -9.27 -9.01
CA VAL A 207 0.84 -8.34 -9.52
C VAL A 207 1.95 -8.18 -8.50
N ASN A 208 3.14 -8.65 -8.84
CA ASN A 208 4.36 -8.31 -8.12
C ASN A 208 4.83 -6.95 -8.61
N VAL A 209 4.86 -5.96 -7.73
CA VAL A 209 5.27 -4.59 -8.05
C VAL A 209 6.59 -4.29 -7.38
N ARG A 210 7.65 -4.25 -8.17
CA ARG A 210 8.99 -3.92 -7.69
C ARG A 210 9.07 -2.45 -7.36
N THR A 211 9.37 -2.13 -6.09
CA THR A 211 9.34 -0.78 -5.54
C THR A 211 10.54 -0.51 -4.64
N THR A 212 10.66 0.69 -4.11
CA THR A 212 11.76 1.08 -3.23
C THR A 212 11.22 1.68 -1.95
N ARG A 213 11.65 1.13 -0.81
CA ARG A 213 11.35 1.66 0.51
C ARG A 213 12.40 2.72 0.88
N HIS A 214 11.97 3.92 1.30
CA HIS A 214 12.88 5.01 1.67
C HIS A 214 13.17 5.11 3.17
N TYR A 215 12.35 4.47 3.99
CA TYR A 215 12.49 4.50 5.46
C TYR A 215 12.60 3.08 6.02
N TRP A 216 13.18 2.98 7.21
CA TRP A 216 13.32 1.71 7.90
C TRP A 216 12.01 0.94 7.99
N HIS A 217 12.14 -0.36 8.22
CA HIS A 217 10.98 -1.23 8.39
C HIS A 217 9.99 -0.68 9.40
N ALA A 218 10.48 -0.20 10.54
CA ALA A 218 9.69 0.50 11.55
C ALA A 218 10.47 1.71 12.07
N GLY A 219 9.76 2.83 12.28
CA GLY A 219 10.33 4.07 12.79
C GLY A 219 10.63 5.11 11.72
N SER A 220 11.34 6.17 12.10
CA SER A 220 11.62 7.36 11.27
C SER A 220 13.05 7.45 10.75
N GLY A 221 13.84 6.38 10.87
CA GLY A 221 15.16 6.28 10.24
C GLY A 221 15.03 6.07 8.75
N GLN A 222 15.97 6.61 7.97
CA GLN A 222 16.02 6.39 6.53
C GLN A 222 16.81 5.13 6.21
N ASP A 223 16.34 4.37 5.22
CA ASP A 223 17.15 3.33 4.57
C ASP A 223 18.31 3.98 3.80
N GLN A 224 19.23 3.19 3.28
CA GLN A 224 20.27 3.70 2.38
C GLN A 224 19.62 4.50 1.26
N ALA A 225 20.29 5.59 0.85
CA ALA A 225 19.75 6.57 -0.10
C ALA A 225 18.98 5.88 -1.25
N PRO A 226 17.70 6.17 -1.44
CA PRO A 226 16.91 5.53 -2.48
C PRO A 226 17.46 5.92 -3.84
N GLN A 227 17.64 4.93 -4.71
CA GLN A 227 18.10 5.17 -6.08
C GLN A 227 16.97 5.70 -6.97
N ILE A 228 15.71 5.48 -6.56
CA ILE A 228 14.51 5.83 -7.35
C ILE A 228 13.50 6.54 -6.43
N ASP A 229 13.04 7.71 -6.85
CA ASP A 229 11.91 8.42 -6.26
C ASP A 229 10.83 8.67 -7.31
N ARG A 230 9.80 7.81 -7.33
CA ARG A 230 8.70 7.89 -8.30
C ARG A 230 7.90 9.18 -8.22
N LEU A 231 7.85 9.83 -7.06
CA LEU A 231 7.19 11.13 -6.95
C LEU A 231 7.96 12.21 -7.74
N SER A 232 9.28 12.22 -7.60
CA SER A 232 10.13 13.15 -8.35
C SER A 232 10.09 12.89 -9.86
N GLU A 233 10.20 11.61 -10.27
CA GLU A 233 10.10 11.24 -11.69
C GLU A 233 8.74 11.62 -12.29
N MET A 234 7.63 11.42 -11.56
CA MET A 234 6.30 11.82 -12.02
C MET A 234 6.22 13.34 -12.17
N ARG A 235 6.76 14.10 -11.21
CA ARG A 235 6.78 15.55 -11.26
C ARG A 235 7.54 16.05 -12.50
N GLU A 236 8.74 15.54 -12.73
CA GLU A 236 9.55 15.87 -13.91
C GLU A 236 8.80 15.54 -15.21
N SER A 237 8.19 14.37 -15.29
CA SER A 237 7.40 13.97 -16.45
C SER A 237 6.23 14.92 -16.74
N LEU A 238 5.53 15.38 -15.71
CA LEU A 238 4.43 16.34 -15.85
C LEU A 238 4.94 17.74 -16.26
N GLU A 239 6.08 18.17 -15.72
CA GLU A 239 6.72 19.43 -16.12
C GLU A 239 7.15 19.41 -17.59
N LEU A 240 7.71 18.30 -18.07
CA LEU A 240 8.06 18.12 -19.49
C LEU A 240 6.84 18.14 -20.41
N GLN A 241 5.67 17.76 -19.91
CA GLN A 241 4.39 17.85 -20.64
C GLN A 241 3.75 19.25 -20.59
N GLY A 242 4.44 20.24 -20.01
CA GLY A 242 3.93 21.62 -19.91
C GLY A 242 2.93 21.85 -18.77
N LEU A 243 2.82 20.92 -17.82
CA LEU A 243 1.88 20.97 -16.70
C LEU A 243 2.49 21.57 -15.42
N LYS A 244 3.64 22.23 -15.51
CA LYS A 244 4.41 22.75 -14.36
C LYS A 244 3.56 23.63 -13.43
N ASP A 245 2.84 24.60 -13.98
CA ASP A 245 2.03 25.52 -13.16
C ASP A 245 0.91 24.80 -12.41
N GLN A 246 0.31 23.81 -13.04
CA GLN A 246 -0.71 22.96 -12.40
C GLN A 246 -0.12 22.11 -11.28
N VAL A 247 1.05 21.53 -11.49
CA VAL A 247 1.78 20.75 -10.47
C VAL A 247 2.07 21.66 -9.27
N VAL A 248 2.66 22.83 -9.49
CA VAL A 248 2.99 23.78 -8.42
C VAL A 248 1.75 24.23 -7.65
N ALA A 249 0.65 24.50 -8.34
CA ALA A 249 -0.61 24.90 -7.69
C ALA A 249 -1.18 23.78 -6.80
N ILE A 250 -1.16 22.53 -7.29
CA ILE A 250 -1.61 21.35 -6.53
C ILE A 250 -0.70 21.11 -5.31
N GLU A 251 0.60 21.13 -5.51
CA GLU A 251 1.58 20.94 -4.42
C GLU A 251 1.43 22.00 -3.34
N SER A 252 1.27 23.27 -3.72
CA SER A 252 1.09 24.39 -2.78
C SER A 252 -0.18 24.22 -1.94
N ARG A 253 -1.30 23.84 -2.56
CA ARG A 253 -2.56 23.57 -1.86
C ARG A 253 -2.41 22.41 -0.87
N ILE A 254 -1.82 21.29 -1.31
CA ILE A 254 -1.61 20.10 -0.47
C ILE A 254 -0.70 20.45 0.70
N LYS A 255 0.38 21.19 0.45
CA LYS A 255 1.31 21.60 1.51
C LYS A 255 0.60 22.41 2.60
N GLN A 256 -0.20 23.39 2.21
CA GLN A 256 -0.98 24.19 3.16
C GLN A 256 -1.98 23.33 3.97
N GLU A 257 -2.65 22.37 3.32
CA GLU A 257 -3.57 21.43 3.97
C GLU A 257 -2.85 20.57 5.00
N ILE A 258 -1.70 20.00 4.63
CA ILE A 258 -0.90 19.15 5.51
C ILE A 258 -0.28 19.96 6.67
N GLU A 259 0.19 21.18 6.42
CA GLU A 259 0.68 22.06 7.48
C GLU A 259 -0.44 22.39 8.50
N THR A 260 -1.63 22.67 8.02
CA THR A 260 -2.81 22.90 8.89
C THR A 260 -3.18 21.65 9.67
N LEU A 261 -3.09 20.47 9.04
CA LEU A 261 -3.38 19.21 9.70
C LEU A 261 -2.42 18.90 10.85
N TRP A 262 -1.11 19.18 10.69
CA TRP A 262 -0.09 18.82 11.68
C TRP A 262 0.19 19.90 12.73
N ASN A 263 -0.30 21.10 12.56
CA ASN A 263 -0.28 22.18 13.58
C ASN A 263 -1.48 22.02 14.53
#